data_0137cf302220ec02564d368e2eba34fe
#
_entry.id   0137cf302220ec02564d368e2eba34fe
#
_cell.length_a   1.000
_cell.length_b   1.000
_cell.length_c   1.000
_cell.angle_alpha   90.00
_cell.angle_beta   90.00
_cell.angle_gamma   90.00
#
_symmetry.space_group_name_H-M   'P 1'
#
loop_
_entity.id
_entity.type
_entity.pdbx_description
1 polymer ?
#
loop_
_entity_poly.entity_id
_entity_poly.type
_entity_poly.pdbx_seq_one_letter_code
_entity_poly.pdbx_strand_id
1 'polypeptide(L)'
;INGVPCTPFVTASEAGIPESLRNNYNTQFLPRLGFAYRLNDKTTIRGGAGMYNMILLGSVFFSLTGTVQSDVRSFDNIANGRPIFALPETRPPNVTGVRAGSVGTFEFRTANQIDFRPPQMLQWNLTIDRQLNNNTGLRLSYIANKSTHMPWAPDLNQPLSSNTYYTQRPLTDRPFPNWGLIYSRDAGANSIYNSFQGELNRRFSGGLTYNVAYTLAKHLGDVAGPNPNSFAGETGGGRVTNSYNRRADRGDVY
;
A
#
# COMPACT_ATOMS: atom_id res chain seq x y z
N ILE A 1 -12.88 6.35 33.79
CA ILE A 1 -12.74 7.54 34.66
C ILE A 1 -13.43 8.67 33.92
N ASN A 2 -14.43 9.30 34.54
CA ASN A 2 -15.18 10.43 33.99
C ASN A 2 -15.86 10.20 32.62
N GLY A 3 -16.43 9.01 32.36
CA GLY A 3 -17.11 8.71 31.09
C GLY A 3 -16.18 8.45 29.91
N VAL A 4 -14.88 8.51 30.09
CA VAL A 4 -13.90 8.10 29.08
C VAL A 4 -13.77 6.58 29.11
N PRO A 5 -13.98 5.89 27.98
CA PRO A 5 -13.78 4.45 27.94
C PRO A 5 -12.34 4.13 28.30
N CYS A 6 -12.16 3.37 29.36
CA CYS A 6 -10.84 2.88 29.75
C CYS A 6 -10.56 1.63 28.90
N THR A 7 -9.80 1.79 27.83
CA THR A 7 -9.27 0.63 27.11
C THR A 7 -7.95 0.26 27.78
N PRO A 8 -7.87 -0.88 28.46
CA PRO A 8 -6.63 -1.30 29.10
C PRO A 8 -5.59 -1.59 28.01
N PHE A 9 -4.39 -1.04 28.18
CA PHE A 9 -3.24 -1.51 27.44
C PHE A 9 -2.77 -2.81 28.06
N VAL A 10 -2.59 -3.81 27.24
CA VAL A 10 -2.11 -5.13 27.64
C VAL A 10 -0.82 -5.45 26.88
N THR A 11 0.01 -6.28 27.46
CA THR A 11 1.21 -6.78 26.77
C THR A 11 0.81 -7.77 25.67
N ALA A 12 1.72 -7.98 24.71
CA ALA A 12 1.50 -8.98 23.65
C ALA A 12 1.22 -10.37 24.24
N SER A 13 1.92 -10.74 25.30
CA SER A 13 1.75 -12.00 26.02
C SER A 13 0.34 -12.14 26.63
N GLU A 14 -0.17 -11.10 27.29
CA GLU A 14 -1.52 -11.09 27.87
C GLU A 14 -2.60 -11.14 26.79
N ALA A 15 -2.33 -10.57 25.61
CA ALA A 15 -3.22 -10.63 24.46
C ALA A 15 -3.13 -11.96 23.69
N GLY A 16 -2.19 -12.85 24.06
CA GLY A 16 -1.97 -14.12 23.34
C GLY A 16 -1.43 -13.97 21.93
N ILE A 17 -0.73 -12.86 21.64
CA ILE A 17 -0.12 -12.59 20.33
C ILE A 17 1.40 -12.57 20.43
N PRO A 18 2.13 -12.78 19.32
CA PRO A 18 3.60 -12.69 19.31
C PRO A 18 4.11 -11.33 19.78
N GLU A 19 5.26 -11.28 20.43
CA GLU A 19 5.93 -10.03 20.85
C GLU A 19 6.22 -9.08 19.67
N SER A 20 6.43 -9.63 18.48
CA SER A 20 6.56 -8.85 17.24
C SER A 20 5.26 -8.19 16.78
N LEU A 21 4.14 -8.39 17.50
CA LEU A 21 2.78 -7.94 17.19
C LEU A 21 2.27 -8.45 15.83
N ARG A 22 2.91 -9.47 15.27
CA ARG A 22 2.53 -10.11 14.01
C ARG A 22 3.12 -11.52 13.94
N ASN A 23 2.49 -12.36 13.14
CA ASN A 23 3.01 -13.68 12.82
C ASN A 23 4.21 -13.59 11.85
N ASN A 24 5.20 -14.46 12.05
CA ASN A 24 6.33 -14.57 11.16
C ASN A 24 6.03 -15.54 10.02
N TYR A 25 6.35 -15.14 8.80
CA TYR A 25 6.27 -15.96 7.60
C TYR A 25 7.69 -16.42 7.19
N ASN A 26 8.15 -17.52 7.76
CA ASN A 26 9.50 -18.02 7.53
C ASN A 26 9.59 -18.95 6.32
N THR A 27 8.47 -19.50 5.86
CA THR A 27 8.40 -20.44 4.74
C THR A 27 7.75 -19.78 3.53
N GLN A 28 8.59 -19.30 2.61
CA GLN A 28 8.11 -18.70 1.36
C GLN A 28 8.72 -19.47 0.20
N PHE A 29 7.88 -20.09 -0.59
CA PHE A 29 8.29 -20.76 -1.81
C PHE A 29 8.13 -19.84 -3.01
N LEU A 30 9.24 -19.47 -3.65
CA LEU A 30 9.31 -18.49 -4.73
C LEU A 30 9.91 -19.13 -5.99
N PRO A 31 9.17 -20.00 -6.68
CA PRO A 31 9.66 -20.71 -7.86
C PRO A 31 9.90 -19.73 -9.01
N ARG A 32 10.89 -20.05 -9.83
CA ARG A 32 11.21 -19.35 -11.07
C ARG A 32 11.51 -20.37 -12.15
N LEU A 33 10.90 -20.18 -13.30
CA LEU A 33 11.05 -21.02 -14.46
C LEU A 33 11.34 -20.16 -15.68
N GLY A 34 12.14 -20.66 -16.60
CA GLY A 34 12.40 -20.01 -17.87
C GLY A 34 12.79 -21.01 -18.93
N PHE A 35 12.48 -20.69 -20.15
CA PHE A 35 12.86 -21.46 -21.32
C PHE A 35 13.22 -20.58 -22.50
N ALA A 36 14.05 -21.12 -23.40
CA ALA A 36 14.30 -20.56 -24.70
C ALA A 36 14.31 -21.71 -25.70
N TYR A 37 13.50 -21.60 -26.74
CA TYR A 37 13.37 -22.63 -27.76
C TYR A 37 13.57 -22.03 -29.15
N ARG A 38 14.51 -22.57 -29.90
CA ARG A 38 14.74 -22.18 -31.30
C ARG A 38 13.81 -23.00 -32.19
N LEU A 39 12.75 -22.37 -32.66
CA LEU A 39 11.78 -23.03 -33.54
C LEU A 39 12.38 -23.32 -34.92
N ASN A 40 13.16 -22.39 -35.46
CA ASN A 40 13.92 -22.49 -36.69
C ASN A 40 15.05 -21.45 -36.70
N ASP A 41 15.84 -21.37 -37.79
CA ASP A 41 16.97 -20.47 -37.90
C ASP A 41 16.63 -18.98 -37.76
N LYS A 42 15.38 -18.61 -37.99
CA LYS A 42 14.90 -17.23 -38.00
C LYS A 42 13.96 -16.93 -36.83
N THR A 43 13.57 -17.93 -36.02
CA THR A 43 12.54 -17.72 -35.00
C THR A 43 12.95 -18.39 -33.69
N THR A 44 12.93 -17.59 -32.63
CA THR A 44 13.16 -18.07 -31.25
C THR A 44 11.98 -17.69 -30.39
N ILE A 45 11.54 -18.60 -29.54
CA ILE A 45 10.49 -18.38 -28.54
C ILE A 45 11.16 -18.45 -27.16
N ARG A 46 10.89 -17.45 -26.34
CA ARG A 46 11.38 -17.38 -24.96
C ARG A 46 10.23 -17.11 -24.02
N GLY A 47 10.28 -17.71 -22.86
CA GLY A 47 9.28 -17.46 -21.85
C GLY A 47 9.81 -17.71 -20.47
N GLY A 48 9.14 -17.14 -19.50
CA GLY A 48 9.46 -17.34 -18.12
C GLY A 48 8.32 -16.95 -17.20
N ALA A 49 8.34 -17.53 -16.00
CA ALA A 49 7.45 -17.17 -14.92
C ALA A 49 8.21 -17.22 -13.61
N GLY A 50 7.87 -16.34 -12.68
CA GLY A 50 8.53 -16.33 -11.37
C GLY A 50 7.69 -15.65 -10.32
N MET A 51 7.82 -16.14 -9.09
CA MET A 51 7.25 -15.52 -7.91
C MET A 51 8.32 -14.73 -7.17
N TYR A 52 7.92 -13.57 -6.70
CA TYR A 52 8.78 -12.62 -5.99
C TYR A 52 8.04 -12.10 -4.76
N ASN A 53 8.78 -11.82 -3.70
CA ASN A 53 8.27 -11.10 -2.54
C ASN A 53 8.79 -9.67 -2.53
N MET A 54 7.97 -8.77 -2.03
CA MET A 54 8.38 -7.42 -1.68
C MET A 54 8.71 -7.38 -0.19
N ILE A 55 9.89 -6.87 0.15
CA ILE A 55 10.24 -6.56 1.53
C ILE A 55 9.62 -5.20 1.87
N LEU A 56 8.74 -5.19 2.84
CA LEU A 56 8.18 -3.94 3.35
C LEU A 56 9.17 -3.30 4.34
N LEU A 57 9.32 -2.00 4.21
CA LEU A 57 10.11 -1.22 5.15
C LEU A 57 9.47 -1.24 6.54
N GLY A 58 10.28 -1.26 7.59
CA GLY A 58 9.82 -1.24 8.98
C GLY A 58 8.90 -0.06 9.31
N SER A 59 9.04 1.06 8.61
CA SER A 59 8.20 2.25 8.76
C SER A 59 6.69 1.96 8.60
N VAL A 60 6.34 0.92 7.86
CA VAL A 60 4.95 0.44 7.73
C VAL A 60 4.35 0.11 9.09
N PHE A 61 5.15 -0.35 10.02
CA PHE A 61 4.72 -0.82 11.35
C PHE A 61 5.03 0.17 12.47
N PHE A 62 5.89 1.17 12.23
CA PHE A 62 6.27 2.16 13.25
C PHE A 62 5.13 3.06 13.71
N SER A 63 4.15 3.29 12.87
CA SER A 63 3.03 4.16 13.24
C SER A 63 2.18 3.60 14.38
N LEU A 64 2.24 2.29 14.65
CA LEU A 64 1.58 1.72 15.83
C LEU A 64 2.19 2.27 17.12
N THR A 65 3.51 2.35 17.20
CA THR A 65 4.20 2.88 18.39
C THR A 65 3.97 4.39 18.57
N GLY A 66 3.94 5.14 17.46
CA GLY A 66 3.70 6.58 17.49
C GLY A 66 2.28 6.97 17.92
N THR A 67 1.28 6.14 17.66
CA THR A 67 -0.12 6.44 18.01
C THR A 67 -0.48 6.07 19.44
N VAL A 68 0.22 5.11 20.03
CA VAL A 68 -0.05 4.65 21.40
C VAL A 68 0.58 5.56 22.46
N GLN A 69 1.71 6.20 22.15
CA GLN A 69 2.49 6.96 23.13
C GLN A 69 2.80 8.40 22.73
N SER A 70 2.41 8.88 21.56
CA SER A 70 2.74 10.23 21.15
C SER A 70 1.67 11.23 21.60
N ASP A 71 2.06 12.11 22.50
CA ASP A 71 1.35 13.35 22.80
C ASP A 71 1.93 14.46 21.90
N VAL A 72 1.37 14.60 20.71
CA VAL A 72 1.79 15.65 19.79
C VAL A 72 1.02 16.92 20.08
N ARG A 73 1.73 17.94 20.55
CA ARG A 73 1.18 19.26 20.81
C ARG A 73 1.84 20.27 19.89
N SER A 74 1.02 21.06 19.22
CA SER A 74 1.50 22.22 18.48
C SER A 74 1.38 23.46 19.36
N PHE A 75 2.47 24.22 19.44
CA PHE A 75 2.50 25.49 20.15
C PHE A 75 2.98 26.57 19.20
N ASP A 76 2.27 27.68 19.19
CA ASP A 76 2.83 28.90 18.65
C ASP A 76 3.82 29.49 19.65
N ASN A 77 5.09 29.48 19.28
CA ASN A 77 6.16 30.04 20.14
C ASN A 77 6.18 31.57 20.12
N ILE A 78 5.11 32.21 19.69
CA ILE A 78 5.03 33.67 19.61
C ILE A 78 3.78 34.15 20.34
N ALA A 79 3.98 34.99 21.35
CA ALA A 79 2.91 35.77 21.97
C ALA A 79 3.28 37.25 21.94
N ASN A 80 2.39 38.10 21.44
CA ASN A 80 2.57 39.55 21.29
C ASN A 80 3.88 39.92 20.55
N GLY A 81 4.22 39.16 19.51
CA GLY A 81 5.42 39.39 18.69
C GLY A 81 6.74 38.96 19.33
N ARG A 82 6.71 38.27 20.47
CA ARG A 82 7.90 37.77 21.17
C ARG A 82 7.86 36.24 21.36
N PRO A 83 9.01 35.55 21.29
CA PRO A 83 9.09 34.15 21.66
C PRO A 83 8.68 33.91 23.09
N ILE A 84 7.89 32.88 23.34
CA ILE A 84 7.47 32.46 24.68
C ILE A 84 8.57 31.67 25.36
N PHE A 85 9.35 30.93 24.60
CA PHE A 85 10.52 30.17 25.06
C PHE A 85 11.61 30.13 23.99
N ALA A 86 12.85 29.98 24.40
CA ALA A 86 14.02 29.91 23.52
C ALA A 86 14.90 28.71 23.91
N LEU A 87 15.69 28.25 22.94
CA LEU A 87 16.66 27.18 23.17
C LEU A 87 17.66 27.59 24.31
N PRO A 88 18.06 26.67 25.19
CA PRO A 88 17.84 25.21 25.14
C PRO A 88 16.48 24.74 25.69
N GLU A 89 15.65 25.62 26.20
CA GLU A 89 14.36 25.26 26.74
C GLU A 89 13.34 25.01 25.62
N THR A 90 13.01 23.76 25.40
CA THR A 90 12.08 23.36 24.33
C THR A 90 10.69 23.03 24.84
N ARG A 91 10.48 23.16 26.15
CA ARG A 91 9.19 22.90 26.81
C ARG A 91 8.56 24.23 27.24
N PRO A 92 7.37 24.57 26.70
CA PRO A 92 6.70 25.78 27.16
C PRO A 92 6.45 25.71 28.66
N PRO A 93 6.79 26.77 29.41
CA PRO A 93 6.43 26.84 30.80
C PRO A 93 4.90 26.78 30.95
N ASN A 94 4.42 26.03 31.94
CA ASN A 94 2.98 25.95 32.27
C ASN A 94 2.08 25.27 31.22
N VAL A 95 2.55 24.22 30.54
CA VAL A 95 1.61 23.29 29.89
C VAL A 95 0.92 22.44 30.97
N THR A 96 0.20 23.12 31.86
CA THR A 96 -0.73 22.48 32.76
C THR A 96 -2.03 22.30 31.99
N GLY A 97 -2.33 21.08 31.70
CA GLY A 97 -3.62 20.76 31.17
C GLY A 97 -3.54 20.05 29.83
N VAL A 98 -3.42 18.74 29.89
CA VAL A 98 -4.33 17.93 29.07
C VAL A 98 -5.67 18.66 29.17
N ARG A 99 -6.20 19.18 28.08
CA ARG A 99 -7.60 19.55 28.05
C ARG A 99 -8.41 18.30 28.38
N ALA A 100 -8.59 18.07 29.67
CA ALA A 100 -9.64 17.23 30.17
C ALA A 100 -10.94 17.94 29.74
N GLY A 101 -11.51 17.51 28.64
CA GLY A 101 -12.75 18.12 28.21
C GLY A 101 -13.09 18.08 26.74
N SER A 102 -12.21 17.68 25.84
CA SER A 102 -12.72 17.26 24.54
C SER A 102 -13.28 15.84 24.69
N VAL A 103 -14.56 15.76 24.99
CA VAL A 103 -15.37 14.54 24.82
C VAL A 103 -15.45 14.33 23.32
N GLY A 104 -14.32 13.99 22.72
CA GLY A 104 -14.21 13.58 21.32
C GLY A 104 -13.96 12.09 21.28
N THR A 105 -14.39 11.46 20.24
CA THR A 105 -14.00 10.09 19.92
C THR A 105 -12.48 10.00 19.88
N PHE A 106 -11.90 9.07 20.63
CA PHE A 106 -10.48 8.80 20.55
C PHE A 106 -10.14 8.27 19.15
N GLU A 107 -9.22 8.92 18.47
CA GLU A 107 -8.71 8.42 17.20
C GLU A 107 -7.61 7.39 17.47
N PHE A 108 -7.91 6.13 17.21
CA PHE A 108 -6.90 5.08 17.08
C PHE A 108 -6.43 5.08 15.63
N ARG A 109 -5.38 5.82 15.35
CA ARG A 109 -4.99 6.05 13.95
C ARG A 109 -4.46 4.82 13.24
N THR A 110 -3.99 3.80 13.97
CA THR A 110 -3.31 2.68 13.34
C THR A 110 -3.52 1.38 14.09
N ALA A 111 -3.99 0.37 13.38
CA ALA A 111 -3.96 -1.02 13.78
C ALA A 111 -3.12 -1.81 12.76
N ASN A 112 -2.63 -2.97 13.12
CA ASN A 112 -1.91 -3.86 12.22
C ASN A 112 -2.57 -5.23 12.22
N GLN A 113 -2.72 -5.81 11.03
CA GLN A 113 -3.15 -7.19 10.90
C GLN A 113 -2.07 -8.11 11.47
N ILE A 114 -2.45 -9.00 12.38
CA ILE A 114 -1.51 -9.97 13.01
C ILE A 114 -0.95 -10.93 11.94
N ASP A 115 -1.82 -11.42 11.04
CA ASP A 115 -1.46 -12.28 9.92
C ASP A 115 -1.10 -11.49 8.67
N PHE A 116 -0.28 -10.46 8.83
CA PHE A 116 0.17 -9.66 7.71
C PHE A 116 1.12 -10.45 6.80
N ARG A 117 0.60 -10.91 5.67
CA ARG A 117 1.40 -11.66 4.67
C ARG A 117 2.25 -10.70 3.84
N PRO A 118 3.53 -11.02 3.59
CA PRO A 118 4.35 -10.23 2.68
C PRO A 118 3.71 -10.14 1.30
N PRO A 119 3.75 -8.96 0.65
CA PRO A 119 3.31 -8.82 -0.72
C PRO A 119 4.06 -9.74 -1.66
N GLN A 120 3.33 -10.39 -2.56
CA GLN A 120 3.87 -11.30 -3.55
C GLN A 120 3.52 -10.84 -4.95
N MET A 121 4.45 -11.03 -5.87
CA MET A 121 4.25 -10.77 -7.28
C MET A 121 4.55 -12.02 -8.08
N LEU A 122 3.57 -12.49 -8.84
CA LEU A 122 3.76 -13.46 -9.90
C LEU A 122 3.95 -12.72 -11.21
N GLN A 123 5.07 -12.90 -11.84
CA GLN A 123 5.39 -12.31 -13.15
C GLN A 123 5.55 -13.42 -14.18
N TRP A 124 5.06 -13.19 -15.40
CA TRP A 124 5.31 -14.08 -16.53
C TRP A 124 5.46 -13.31 -17.81
N ASN A 125 6.17 -13.90 -18.75
CA ASN A 125 6.37 -13.33 -20.07
C ASN A 125 6.48 -14.43 -21.14
N LEU A 126 6.12 -14.07 -22.35
CA LEU A 126 6.34 -14.85 -23.55
C LEU A 126 6.81 -13.91 -24.66
N THR A 127 7.93 -14.23 -25.28
CA THR A 127 8.53 -13.41 -26.34
C THR A 127 8.82 -14.27 -27.56
N ILE A 128 8.46 -13.78 -28.72
CA ILE A 128 8.79 -14.35 -30.02
C ILE A 128 9.71 -13.35 -30.73
N ASP A 129 10.93 -13.78 -30.98
CA ASP A 129 11.91 -13.05 -31.80
C ASP A 129 11.92 -13.68 -33.20
N ARG A 130 11.69 -12.88 -34.24
CA ARG A 130 11.73 -13.35 -35.62
C ARG A 130 12.60 -12.45 -36.49
N GLN A 131 13.54 -13.05 -37.18
CA GLN A 131 14.29 -12.40 -38.23
C GLN A 131 13.44 -12.40 -39.52
N LEU A 132 12.99 -11.22 -39.96
CA LEU A 132 12.20 -11.07 -41.19
C LEU A 132 13.07 -11.17 -42.43
N ASN A 133 14.23 -10.51 -42.38
CA ASN A 133 15.29 -10.56 -43.37
C ASN A 133 16.65 -10.32 -42.71
N ASN A 134 17.76 -10.26 -43.47
CA ASN A 134 19.12 -10.17 -42.91
C ASN A 134 19.34 -8.91 -42.04
N ASN A 135 18.55 -7.88 -42.25
CA ASN A 135 18.73 -6.59 -41.56
C ASN A 135 17.54 -6.18 -40.69
N THR A 136 16.44 -6.94 -40.70
CA THR A 136 15.20 -6.59 -39.99
C THR A 136 14.76 -7.71 -39.08
N GLY A 137 14.56 -7.38 -37.80
CA GLY A 137 14.02 -8.25 -36.77
C GLY A 137 12.70 -7.72 -36.23
N LEU A 138 11.81 -8.64 -35.92
CA LEU A 138 10.54 -8.38 -35.24
C LEU A 138 10.59 -9.10 -33.89
N ARG A 139 10.23 -8.39 -32.82
CA ARG A 139 9.98 -8.93 -31.49
C ARG A 139 8.54 -8.68 -31.11
N LEU A 140 7.85 -9.71 -30.69
CA LEU A 140 6.54 -9.64 -30.07
C LEU A 140 6.62 -10.22 -28.68
N SER A 141 6.17 -9.47 -27.69
CA SER A 141 6.23 -9.88 -26.28
C SER A 141 4.87 -9.68 -25.61
N TYR A 142 4.47 -10.65 -24.82
CA TYR A 142 3.42 -10.51 -23.83
C TYR A 142 4.08 -10.55 -22.46
N ILE A 143 3.86 -9.52 -21.64
CA ILE A 143 4.39 -9.39 -20.28
C ILE A 143 3.22 -9.13 -19.35
N ALA A 144 3.17 -9.90 -18.28
CA ALA A 144 2.15 -9.70 -17.27
C ALA A 144 2.70 -9.92 -15.86
N ASN A 145 2.08 -9.25 -14.91
CA ASN A 145 2.31 -9.52 -13.51
C ASN A 145 1.01 -9.41 -12.71
N LYS A 146 0.94 -10.17 -11.63
CA LYS A 146 -0.14 -10.13 -10.65
C LYS A 146 0.48 -9.97 -9.27
N SER A 147 0.15 -8.86 -8.62
CA SER A 147 0.53 -8.63 -7.23
C SER A 147 -0.64 -8.98 -6.31
N THR A 148 -0.31 -9.63 -5.18
CA THR A 148 -1.26 -10.05 -4.15
C THR A 148 -0.71 -9.68 -2.77
N HIS A 149 -1.57 -9.63 -1.77
CA HIS A 149 -1.20 -9.26 -0.40
C HIS A 149 -0.55 -7.88 -0.32
N MET A 150 -0.88 -6.97 -1.23
CA MET A 150 -0.38 -5.61 -1.17
C MET A 150 -0.97 -4.88 0.04
N PRO A 151 -0.22 -3.92 0.61
CA PRO A 151 -0.74 -3.12 1.72
C PRO A 151 -2.06 -2.44 1.37
N TRP A 152 -2.98 -2.50 2.30
CA TRP A 152 -4.31 -1.92 2.22
C TRP A 152 -4.69 -1.38 3.59
N ALA A 153 -5.37 -0.25 3.64
CA ALA A 153 -5.68 0.44 4.89
C ALA A 153 -7.19 0.63 5.10
N PRO A 154 -7.93 -0.43 5.47
CA PRO A 154 -9.34 -0.29 5.81
C PRO A 154 -9.55 0.45 7.12
N ASP A 155 -10.65 1.15 7.24
CA ASP A 155 -11.15 1.67 8.51
C ASP A 155 -11.97 0.58 9.20
N LEU A 156 -11.43 0.00 10.27
CA LEU A 156 -12.12 -1.03 11.08
C LEU A 156 -13.34 -0.47 11.81
N ASN A 157 -13.45 0.85 11.90
CA ASN A 157 -14.57 1.51 12.55
C ASN A 157 -15.53 2.20 11.57
N GLN A 158 -15.47 1.82 10.29
CA GLN A 158 -16.40 2.31 9.30
C GLN A 158 -17.81 1.77 9.59
N PRO A 159 -18.83 2.65 9.71
CA PRO A 159 -20.21 2.18 9.82
C PRO A 159 -20.66 1.53 8.50
N LEU A 160 -21.58 0.58 8.58
CA LEU A 160 -22.18 -0.02 7.38
C LEU A 160 -22.86 1.05 6.51
N SER A 161 -22.95 0.82 5.20
CA SER A 161 -23.61 1.73 4.28
C SER A 161 -25.06 2.01 4.68
N SER A 162 -25.48 3.26 4.55
CA SER A 162 -26.82 3.73 4.89
C SER A 162 -27.21 4.88 3.95
N ASN A 163 -28.49 5.15 3.83
CA ASN A 163 -29.00 6.32 3.11
C ASN A 163 -28.83 7.63 3.89
N THR A 164 -28.40 7.57 5.14
CA THR A 164 -28.12 8.74 5.98
C THR A 164 -26.68 9.22 5.75
N TYR A 165 -26.50 10.53 5.57
CA TYR A 165 -25.17 11.11 5.42
C TYR A 165 -24.27 10.75 6.61
N TYR A 166 -23.01 10.46 6.35
CA TYR A 166 -22.03 10.04 7.34
C TYR A 166 -21.94 10.99 8.55
N THR A 167 -21.96 12.30 8.30
CA THR A 167 -21.90 13.33 9.34
C THR A 167 -23.15 13.40 10.24
N GLN A 168 -24.26 12.82 9.81
CA GLN A 168 -25.54 12.83 10.53
C GLN A 168 -25.80 11.50 11.25
N ARG A 169 -24.89 10.55 11.13
CA ARG A 169 -25.07 9.22 11.74
C ARG A 169 -24.60 9.23 13.19
N PRO A 170 -25.33 8.58 14.08
CA PRO A 170 -24.89 8.45 15.47
C PRO A 170 -23.63 7.60 15.56
N LEU A 171 -22.79 7.86 16.55
CA LEU A 171 -21.58 7.07 16.80
C LEU A 171 -21.86 5.60 17.11
N THR A 172 -23.08 5.31 17.61
CA THR A 172 -23.55 3.95 17.88
C THR A 172 -23.64 3.05 16.64
N ASP A 173 -23.66 3.65 15.44
CA ASP A 173 -23.66 2.89 14.18
C ASP A 173 -22.28 2.33 13.82
N ARG A 174 -21.24 2.71 14.56
CA ARG A 174 -19.89 2.21 14.37
C ARG A 174 -19.66 0.92 15.16
N PRO A 175 -18.81 0.00 14.66
CA PRO A 175 -18.40 -1.18 15.41
C PRO A 175 -17.84 -0.86 16.81
N PHE A 176 -17.12 0.27 16.92
CA PHE A 176 -16.54 0.78 18.17
C PHE A 176 -17.03 2.20 18.41
N PRO A 177 -18.21 2.38 19.06
CA PRO A 177 -18.86 3.69 19.16
C PRO A 177 -18.06 4.78 19.86
N ASN A 178 -17.16 4.39 20.77
CA ASN A 178 -16.33 5.31 21.55
C ASN A 178 -15.07 5.77 20.82
N TRP A 179 -14.83 5.24 19.63
CA TRP A 179 -13.63 5.48 18.86
C TRP A 179 -13.94 6.21 17.56
N GLY A 180 -12.97 7.00 17.08
CA GLY A 180 -12.98 7.60 15.76
C GLY A 180 -12.60 6.61 14.67
N LEU A 181 -11.82 7.04 13.72
CA LEU A 181 -11.29 6.20 12.65
C LEU A 181 -10.22 5.25 13.20
N ILE A 182 -10.28 3.99 12.78
CA ILE A 182 -9.31 2.96 13.14
C ILE A 182 -8.76 2.38 11.84
N TYR A 183 -7.67 2.95 11.33
CA TYR A 183 -7.03 2.42 10.14
C TYR A 183 -6.21 1.19 10.46
N SER A 184 -6.58 0.07 9.86
CA SER A 184 -5.76 -1.13 9.91
C SER A 184 -4.75 -1.13 8.76
N ARG A 185 -3.63 -1.79 8.97
CA ARG A 185 -2.67 -2.13 7.93
C ARG A 185 -2.77 -3.59 7.64
N ASP A 186 -3.45 -3.88 6.56
CA ASP A 186 -3.78 -5.23 6.14
C ASP A 186 -3.04 -5.59 4.85
N ALA A 187 -2.76 -6.88 4.69
CA ALA A 187 -2.22 -7.45 3.47
C ALA A 187 -3.36 -8.00 2.62
N GLY A 188 -4.00 -7.14 1.83
CA GLY A 188 -5.23 -7.56 1.16
C GLY A 188 -5.40 -7.08 -0.28
N ALA A 189 -4.75 -6.01 -0.67
CA ALA A 189 -4.92 -5.44 -2.00
C ALA A 189 -4.25 -6.27 -3.10
N ASN A 190 -4.75 -6.13 -4.32
CA ASN A 190 -4.24 -6.83 -5.48
C ASN A 190 -4.11 -5.90 -6.68
N SER A 191 -3.19 -6.23 -7.58
CA SER A 191 -3.14 -5.60 -8.89
C SER A 191 -2.80 -6.61 -9.97
N ILE A 192 -3.18 -6.30 -11.20
CA ILE A 192 -2.83 -7.08 -12.38
C ILE A 192 -2.44 -6.13 -13.51
N TYR A 193 -1.27 -6.37 -14.06
CA TYR A 193 -0.76 -5.70 -15.23
C TYR A 193 -0.64 -6.68 -16.39
N ASN A 194 -1.12 -6.29 -17.58
CA ASN A 194 -0.95 -7.04 -18.79
C ASN A 194 -0.47 -6.08 -19.87
N SER A 195 0.52 -6.49 -20.66
CA SER A 195 0.99 -5.72 -21.79
C SER A 195 1.34 -6.61 -22.98
N PHE A 196 1.01 -6.10 -24.15
CA PHE A 196 1.51 -6.59 -25.44
C PHE A 196 2.48 -5.56 -25.98
N GLN A 197 3.67 -6.02 -26.39
CA GLN A 197 4.74 -5.16 -26.91
C GLN A 197 5.17 -5.67 -28.27
N GLY A 198 5.28 -4.77 -29.22
CA GLY A 198 5.82 -5.04 -30.55
C GLY A 198 7.02 -4.13 -30.82
N GLU A 199 8.11 -4.71 -31.31
CA GLU A 199 9.32 -3.98 -31.68
C GLU A 199 9.78 -4.43 -33.06
N LEU A 200 9.95 -3.46 -33.97
CA LEU A 200 10.52 -3.67 -35.30
C LEU A 200 11.84 -2.92 -35.40
N ASN A 201 12.94 -3.65 -35.56
CA ASN A 201 14.27 -3.10 -35.61
C ASN A 201 14.92 -3.39 -36.96
N ARG A 202 15.42 -2.36 -37.63
CA ARG A 202 16.21 -2.50 -38.85
C ARG A 202 17.58 -1.94 -38.65
N ARG A 203 18.61 -2.78 -38.86
CA ARG A 203 20.01 -2.36 -38.91
C ARG A 203 20.26 -1.55 -40.16
N PHE A 204 21.24 -0.64 -40.11
CA PHE A 204 21.61 0.19 -41.25
C PHE A 204 21.91 -0.66 -42.48
N SER A 205 21.15 -0.42 -43.53
CA SER A 205 21.31 -1.08 -44.84
C SER A 205 20.61 -0.26 -45.91
N GLY A 206 21.31 0.03 -47.01
CA GLY A 206 20.75 0.84 -48.07
C GLY A 206 20.40 2.27 -47.65
N GLY A 207 21.20 2.87 -46.76
CA GLY A 207 21.00 4.25 -46.30
C GLY A 207 19.90 4.41 -45.20
N LEU A 208 19.27 3.32 -44.71
CA LEU A 208 18.17 3.40 -43.78
C LEU A 208 18.38 2.50 -42.52
N THR A 209 18.16 3.08 -41.36
CA THR A 209 18.02 2.38 -40.07
C THR A 209 16.80 2.91 -39.33
N TYR A 210 16.11 2.07 -38.60
CA TYR A 210 14.98 2.47 -37.74
C TYR A 210 14.74 1.46 -36.62
N ASN A 211 14.16 1.97 -35.54
CA ASN A 211 13.55 1.19 -34.48
C ASN A 211 12.15 1.74 -34.26
N VAL A 212 11.15 0.87 -34.27
CA VAL A 212 9.75 1.21 -33.95
C VAL A 212 9.30 0.29 -32.84
N ALA A 213 8.86 0.86 -31.73
CA ALA A 213 8.33 0.10 -30.61
C ALA A 213 6.92 0.60 -30.27
N TYR A 214 6.05 -0.32 -29.92
CA TYR A 214 4.68 -0.04 -29.48
C TYR A 214 4.32 -0.93 -28.30
N THR A 215 3.68 -0.34 -27.28
CA THR A 215 3.20 -1.05 -26.10
C THR A 215 1.72 -0.76 -25.91
N LEU A 216 0.92 -1.82 -25.88
CA LEU A 216 -0.48 -1.78 -25.43
C LEU A 216 -0.54 -2.43 -24.05
N ALA A 217 -0.91 -1.66 -23.03
CA ALA A 217 -0.92 -2.15 -21.66
C ALA A 217 -2.21 -1.79 -20.93
N LYS A 218 -2.57 -2.62 -19.96
CA LYS A 218 -3.63 -2.35 -18.99
C LYS A 218 -3.19 -2.77 -17.60
N HIS A 219 -3.31 -1.85 -16.64
CA HIS A 219 -3.03 -2.09 -15.24
C HIS A 219 -4.28 -1.83 -14.41
N LEU A 220 -4.77 -2.86 -13.74
CA LEU A 220 -5.91 -2.79 -12.83
C LEU A 220 -5.46 -3.10 -11.41
N GLY A 221 -5.92 -2.33 -10.45
CA GLY A 221 -5.64 -2.56 -9.04
C GLY A 221 -6.77 -2.10 -8.14
N ASP A 222 -6.75 -2.58 -6.92
CA ASP A 222 -7.60 -2.16 -5.82
C ASP A 222 -6.79 -1.46 -4.71
N VAL A 223 -5.62 -0.92 -5.09
CA VAL A 223 -4.77 -0.10 -4.22
C VAL A 223 -5.12 1.37 -4.46
N ALA A 224 -5.56 2.03 -3.42
CA ALA A 224 -5.84 3.46 -3.49
C ALA A 224 -4.53 4.28 -3.52
N GLY A 225 -4.26 4.95 -4.64
CA GLY A 225 -3.22 5.95 -4.79
C GLY A 225 -1.91 5.49 -5.44
N PRO A 226 -1.15 6.44 -5.98
CA PRO A 226 0.05 6.16 -6.77
C PRO A 226 1.28 5.77 -5.93
N ASN A 227 1.22 5.90 -4.62
CA ASN A 227 2.35 5.60 -3.74
C ASN A 227 2.06 4.35 -2.92
N PRO A 228 2.66 3.20 -3.27
CA PRO A 228 2.49 1.97 -2.50
C PRO A 228 3.08 2.05 -1.08
N ASN A 229 3.88 3.06 -0.79
CA ASN A 229 4.45 3.33 0.52
C ASN A 229 3.66 4.39 1.31
N SER A 230 2.76 5.13 0.67
CA SER A 230 1.87 6.04 1.38
C SER A 230 0.66 5.27 1.88
N PHE A 231 0.71 4.93 3.15
CA PHE A 231 -0.49 4.45 3.82
C PHE A 231 -1.51 5.58 3.89
N ALA A 232 -2.74 5.25 3.56
CA ALA A 232 -3.86 6.15 3.77
C ALA A 232 -3.79 6.67 5.22
N GLY A 233 -3.48 7.94 5.39
CA GLY A 233 -3.34 8.58 6.70
C GLY A 233 -2.07 9.40 6.89
N GLU A 234 -0.94 9.07 6.25
CA GLU A 234 0.29 9.86 6.41
C GLU A 234 0.34 11.07 5.45
N THR A 235 -0.31 11.00 4.30
CA THR A 235 -0.26 12.07 3.30
C THR A 235 -1.60 12.40 2.65
N GLY A 236 -2.73 12.01 3.25
CA GLY A 236 -4.04 12.24 2.63
C GLY A 236 -4.30 11.40 1.37
N GLY A 237 -3.43 10.46 1.05
CA GLY A 237 -3.56 9.57 -0.10
C GLY A 237 -4.60 8.49 0.17
N GLY A 238 -5.49 8.35 -0.76
CA GLY A 238 -6.39 7.25 -1.02
C GLY A 238 -6.98 6.51 0.18
N ARG A 239 -8.00 7.07 0.81
CA ARG A 239 -8.84 6.30 1.73
C ARG A 239 -9.59 5.24 0.96
N VAL A 240 -9.71 4.07 1.53
CA VAL A 240 -10.56 3.02 1.00
C VAL A 240 -12.01 3.53 0.99
N THR A 241 -12.68 3.43 -0.13
CA THR A 241 -14.07 3.89 -0.26
C THR A 241 -15.01 3.08 0.62
N ASN A 242 -14.75 1.77 0.70
CA ASN A 242 -15.55 0.87 1.51
C ASN A 242 -14.67 -0.24 2.10
N SER A 243 -14.47 -0.20 3.42
CA SER A 243 -13.67 -1.17 4.16
C SER A 243 -14.23 -2.59 4.13
N TYR A 244 -15.52 -2.75 3.83
CA TYR A 244 -16.17 -4.04 3.70
C TYR A 244 -16.16 -4.59 2.27
N ASN A 245 -15.83 -3.74 1.27
CA ASN A 245 -15.80 -4.14 -0.13
C ASN A 245 -14.62 -3.50 -0.86
N ARG A 246 -13.45 -4.10 -0.75
CA ARG A 246 -12.24 -3.67 -1.44
C ARG A 246 -12.41 -3.52 -2.96
N ARG A 247 -13.28 -4.35 -3.57
CA ARG A 247 -13.49 -4.32 -5.01
C ARG A 247 -14.14 -3.04 -5.51
N ALA A 248 -14.75 -2.25 -4.61
CA ALA A 248 -15.30 -0.94 -4.94
C ALA A 248 -14.22 0.05 -5.41
N ASP A 249 -12.98 -0.14 -4.96
CA ASP A 249 -11.84 0.72 -5.31
C ASP A 249 -11.04 0.19 -6.52
N ARG A 250 -11.52 -0.88 -7.16
CA ARG A 250 -10.83 -1.46 -8.31
C ARG A 250 -10.98 -0.59 -9.54
N GLY A 251 -9.87 -0.10 -10.03
CA GLY A 251 -9.81 0.78 -11.21
C GLY A 251 -8.49 0.67 -11.94
N ASP A 252 -8.34 1.50 -12.96
CA ASP A 252 -7.07 1.66 -13.67
C ASP A 252 -6.04 2.31 -12.74
N VAL A 253 -4.84 1.75 -12.70
CA VAL A 253 -3.68 2.27 -11.97
C VAL A 253 -2.79 2.96 -12.98
N TYR A 254 -2.57 4.27 -12.81
CA TYR A 254 -1.75 5.11 -13.68
C TYR A 254 -0.33 5.26 -13.12
#